data_7a041989c0b664a15d69cd9aceec1417
#
_entry.id   7a041989c0b664a15d69cd9aceec1417
#
_cell.length_a   1.000
_cell.length_b   1.000
_cell.length_c   1.000
_cell.angle_alpha   90.00
_cell.angle_beta   90.00
_cell.angle_gamma   90.00
#
_symmetry.space_group_name_H-M   'P 1'
#
loop_
_entity.id
_entity.type
_entity.pdbx_description
1 polymer ?
#
loop_
_entity_poly.entity_id
_entity_poly.type
_entity_poly.pdbx_seq_one_letter_code
_entity_poly.pdbx_strand_id
1 'polypeptide(L)'
;MLCRSVVNILIAMNYLKQLDGEGHTLGMVLERWAAHTDLSLVIANAGGFIVWVNAAFTRMCGYNSDELLGRRPGHILSGPLSEKSPREVLNRAIQRQVPVSTRLVNYTKSGKPYWVEIHLEPIRNINGLLTGFISVERDVTKDELREHEIGELSAAMYQTLIQKVAPKSAGNIRLNSSKNKRQPSAKSNIAKRNRGKKLFRKVSVNKKTPNT
;
A
#
# COMPACT_ATOMS: atom_id res chain seq x y z
N MET A 1 -8.93 11.26 0.87
CA MET A 1 -8.44 12.33 -0.04
C MET A 1 -7.74 11.63 -1.19
N LEU A 2 -8.28 11.71 -2.41
CA LEU A 2 -7.62 11.20 -3.61
C LEU A 2 -6.32 11.97 -3.81
N CYS A 3 -5.22 11.25 -4.06
CA CYS A 3 -3.94 11.87 -4.38
C CYS A 3 -4.15 12.86 -5.54
N ARG A 4 -3.67 14.10 -5.42
CA ARG A 4 -3.79 15.15 -6.45
C ARG A 4 -3.43 14.64 -7.86
N SER A 5 -2.50 13.70 -7.95
CA SER A 5 -2.09 13.07 -9.21
C SER A 5 -3.21 12.24 -9.85
N VAL A 6 -3.99 11.48 -9.07
CA VAL A 6 -5.10 10.66 -9.60
C VAL A 6 -6.26 11.54 -10.07
N VAL A 7 -6.56 12.62 -9.33
CA VAL A 7 -7.58 13.59 -9.71
C VAL A 7 -7.20 14.28 -11.03
N ASN A 8 -5.93 14.66 -11.19
CA ASN A 8 -5.45 15.31 -12.42
C ASN A 8 -5.49 14.35 -13.62
N ILE A 9 -5.23 13.06 -13.40
CA ILE A 9 -5.35 12.01 -14.43
C ILE A 9 -6.80 11.88 -14.89
N LEU A 10 -7.75 11.79 -13.95
CA LEU A 10 -9.18 11.67 -14.27
C LEU A 10 -9.72 12.93 -14.97
N ILE A 11 -9.27 14.12 -14.57
CA ILE A 11 -9.62 15.38 -15.22
C ILE A 11 -9.04 15.42 -16.65
N ALA A 12 -7.78 15.04 -16.83
CA ALA A 12 -7.15 14.96 -18.15
C ALA A 12 -7.86 13.94 -19.05
N MET A 13 -8.23 12.76 -18.51
CA MET A 13 -9.00 11.76 -19.25
C MET A 13 -10.38 12.27 -19.69
N ASN A 14 -11.09 12.98 -18.81
CA ASN A 14 -12.38 13.58 -19.18
C ASN A 14 -12.25 14.70 -20.20
N TYR A 15 -11.24 15.55 -20.07
CA TYR A 15 -10.96 16.61 -21.02
C TYR A 15 -10.60 16.05 -22.41
N LEU A 16 -9.75 15.03 -22.45
CA LEU A 16 -9.35 14.38 -23.68
C LEU A 16 -10.51 13.62 -24.37
N LYS A 17 -11.43 13.03 -23.59
CA LYS A 17 -12.67 12.44 -24.12
C LYS A 17 -13.58 13.46 -24.80
N GLN A 18 -13.53 14.73 -24.42
CA GLN A 18 -14.31 15.79 -25.03
C GLN A 18 -13.68 16.31 -26.34
N LEU A 19 -12.36 16.12 -26.52
CA LEU A 19 -11.64 16.60 -27.69
C LEU A 19 -11.65 15.61 -28.88
N ASP A 20 -11.84 14.32 -28.62
CA ASP A 20 -11.74 13.27 -29.64
C ASP A 20 -13.12 12.70 -29.97
N GLY A 21 -13.64 13.04 -31.14
CA GLY A 21 -14.73 12.30 -31.78
C GLY A 21 -14.30 10.89 -32.23
N GLU A 22 -13.01 10.57 -32.17
CA GLU A 22 -12.42 9.29 -32.55
C GLU A 22 -11.49 8.79 -31.42
N GLY A 23 -11.96 7.81 -30.64
CA GLY A 23 -11.30 7.29 -29.42
C GLY A 23 -9.93 6.65 -29.59
N HIS A 24 -9.35 6.65 -30.78
CA HIS A 24 -8.04 6.08 -31.05
C HIS A 24 -6.89 6.98 -30.57
N THR A 25 -7.01 8.27 -30.73
CA THR A 25 -5.96 9.25 -30.34
C THR A 25 -5.80 9.35 -28.84
N LEU A 26 -6.91 9.30 -28.11
CA LEU A 26 -6.90 9.33 -26.65
C LEU A 26 -6.23 8.08 -26.05
N GLY A 27 -6.54 6.90 -26.56
CA GLY A 27 -5.92 5.65 -26.13
C GLY A 27 -4.40 5.71 -26.29
N MET A 28 -3.90 6.13 -27.44
CA MET A 28 -2.47 6.27 -27.72
C MET A 28 -1.78 7.29 -26.80
N VAL A 29 -2.42 8.42 -26.53
CA VAL A 29 -1.88 9.45 -25.62
C VAL A 29 -1.79 8.92 -24.20
N LEU A 30 -2.83 8.24 -23.72
CA LEU A 30 -2.86 7.65 -22.38
C LEU A 30 -1.83 6.51 -22.23
N GLU A 31 -1.69 5.66 -23.24
CA GLU A 31 -0.70 4.59 -23.26
C GLU A 31 0.72 5.16 -23.21
N ARG A 32 1.00 6.17 -24.03
CA ARG A 32 2.30 6.85 -24.06
C ARG A 32 2.60 7.57 -22.73
N TRP A 33 1.61 8.23 -22.15
CA TRP A 33 1.75 8.84 -20.82
C TRP A 33 1.98 7.78 -19.75
N ALA A 34 1.21 6.71 -19.74
CA ALA A 34 1.34 5.62 -18.79
C ALA A 34 2.70 4.89 -18.87
N ALA A 35 3.31 4.86 -20.07
CA ALA A 35 4.64 4.29 -20.25
C ALA A 35 5.76 5.15 -19.63
N HIS A 36 5.55 6.47 -19.53
CA HIS A 36 6.57 7.44 -19.06
C HIS A 36 6.33 7.93 -17.62
N THR A 37 5.25 7.51 -16.97
CA THR A 37 5.00 7.86 -15.57
C THR A 37 5.76 6.92 -14.63
N ASP A 38 6.17 7.44 -13.47
CA ASP A 38 6.71 6.65 -12.37
C ASP A 38 5.61 5.98 -11.52
N LEU A 39 4.36 6.30 -11.80
CA LEU A 39 3.22 5.64 -11.14
C LEU A 39 2.98 4.26 -11.76
N SER A 40 2.89 3.27 -10.92
CA SER A 40 2.55 1.90 -11.33
C SER A 40 1.07 1.80 -11.60
N LEU A 41 0.70 1.35 -12.82
CA LEU A 41 -0.68 1.24 -13.27
C LEU A 41 -1.00 -0.22 -13.60
N VAL A 42 -2.17 -0.66 -13.15
CA VAL A 42 -2.72 -1.99 -13.42
C VAL A 42 -4.17 -1.85 -13.85
N ILE A 43 -4.54 -2.52 -14.93
CA ILE A 43 -5.94 -2.67 -15.34
C ILE A 43 -6.30 -4.16 -15.20
N ALA A 44 -7.42 -4.40 -14.52
CA ALA A 44 -8.00 -5.73 -14.37
C ALA A 44 -9.40 -5.76 -14.97
N ASN A 45 -9.83 -6.91 -15.47
CA ASN A 45 -11.22 -7.12 -15.90
C ASN A 45 -12.18 -7.19 -14.70
N ALA A 46 -13.47 -7.30 -14.95
CA ALA A 46 -14.49 -7.38 -13.89
C ALA A 46 -14.31 -8.59 -12.94
N GLY A 47 -13.61 -9.64 -13.37
CA GLY A 47 -13.23 -10.78 -12.54
C GLY A 47 -11.99 -10.55 -11.67
N GLY A 48 -11.31 -9.39 -11.79
CA GLY A 48 -10.09 -9.06 -11.06
C GLY A 48 -8.82 -9.70 -11.63
N PHE A 49 -8.86 -10.16 -12.89
CA PHE A 49 -7.67 -10.66 -13.58
C PHE A 49 -6.99 -9.54 -14.36
N ILE A 50 -5.69 -9.43 -14.23
CA ILE A 50 -4.87 -8.43 -14.91
C ILE A 50 -5.03 -8.57 -16.43
N VAL A 51 -5.35 -7.49 -17.10
CA VAL A 51 -5.43 -7.40 -18.56
C VAL A 51 -4.38 -6.47 -19.14
N TRP A 52 -3.82 -5.57 -18.31
CA TRP A 52 -2.76 -4.67 -18.72
C TRP A 52 -2.00 -4.11 -17.51
N VAL A 53 -0.71 -3.88 -17.69
CA VAL A 53 0.17 -3.20 -16.73
C VAL A 53 1.12 -2.28 -17.48
N ASN A 54 1.56 -1.19 -16.82
CA ASN A 54 2.59 -0.34 -17.39
C ASN A 54 4.01 -0.79 -16.98
N ALA A 55 5.02 -0.20 -17.62
CA ALA A 55 6.43 -0.50 -17.35
C ALA A 55 6.84 -0.13 -15.90
N ALA A 56 6.21 0.87 -15.26
CA ALA A 56 6.50 1.21 -13.88
C ALA A 56 6.09 0.08 -12.92
N PHE A 57 4.94 -0.56 -13.19
CA PHE A 57 4.50 -1.70 -12.39
C PHE A 57 5.44 -2.90 -12.50
N THR A 58 5.88 -3.23 -13.72
CA THR A 58 6.84 -4.34 -13.92
C THR A 58 8.18 -4.06 -13.24
N ARG A 59 8.68 -2.81 -13.30
CA ARG A 59 9.89 -2.41 -12.56
C ARG A 59 9.70 -2.52 -11.04
N MET A 60 8.55 -2.13 -10.52
CA MET A 60 8.26 -2.16 -9.08
C MET A 60 8.17 -3.59 -8.54
N CYS A 61 7.43 -4.47 -9.22
CA CYS A 61 7.20 -5.84 -8.74
C CYS A 61 8.26 -6.85 -9.25
N GLY A 62 9.01 -6.53 -10.31
CA GLY A 62 10.03 -7.41 -10.88
C GLY A 62 9.50 -8.56 -11.73
N TYR A 63 8.21 -8.61 -12.02
CA TYR A 63 7.58 -9.56 -12.96
C TYR A 63 7.45 -8.92 -14.33
N ASN A 64 7.62 -9.70 -15.40
CA ASN A 64 7.29 -9.29 -16.75
C ASN A 64 5.77 -9.24 -16.97
N SER A 65 5.30 -8.46 -17.94
CA SER A 65 3.87 -8.35 -18.26
C SER A 65 3.23 -9.72 -18.55
N ASP A 66 3.89 -10.56 -19.32
CA ASP A 66 3.37 -11.89 -19.70
C ASP A 66 3.17 -12.83 -18.51
N GLU A 67 3.95 -12.65 -17.44
CA GLU A 67 3.81 -13.41 -16.20
C GLU A 67 2.63 -12.93 -15.34
N LEU A 68 2.18 -11.71 -15.56
CA LEU A 68 1.11 -11.04 -14.80
C LEU A 68 -0.24 -11.16 -15.47
N LEU A 69 -0.30 -11.12 -16.80
CA LEU A 69 -1.55 -11.18 -17.58
C LEU A 69 -2.37 -12.43 -17.24
N GLY A 70 -3.67 -12.25 -17.11
CA GLY A 70 -4.61 -13.33 -16.76
C GLY A 70 -4.52 -13.81 -15.31
N ARG A 71 -3.70 -13.19 -14.47
CA ARG A 71 -3.57 -13.55 -13.04
C ARG A 71 -4.17 -12.49 -12.13
N ARG A 72 -4.46 -12.87 -10.89
CA ARG A 72 -4.91 -11.93 -9.85
C ARG A 72 -3.70 -11.38 -9.10
N PRO A 73 -3.53 -10.04 -8.95
CA PRO A 73 -2.38 -9.45 -8.27
C PRO A 73 -2.14 -10.03 -6.88
N GLY A 74 -3.21 -10.17 -6.09
CA GLY A 74 -3.13 -10.70 -4.73
C GLY A 74 -2.61 -12.15 -4.62
N HIS A 75 -2.63 -12.95 -5.69
CA HIS A 75 -2.08 -14.30 -5.67
C HIS A 75 -0.58 -14.34 -5.98
N ILE A 76 -0.08 -13.38 -6.77
CA ILE A 76 1.32 -13.34 -7.19
C ILE A 76 2.16 -12.54 -6.20
N LEU A 77 1.63 -11.40 -5.74
CA LEU A 77 2.37 -10.42 -4.98
C LEU A 77 2.28 -10.60 -3.47
N SER A 78 1.58 -11.64 -2.99
CA SER A 78 1.45 -11.88 -1.55
C SER A 78 2.54 -12.76 -1.00
N GLY A 79 2.86 -12.54 0.28
CA GLY A 79 3.86 -13.32 1.00
C GLY A 79 3.67 -13.28 2.51
N PRO A 80 4.66 -13.76 3.28
CA PRO A 80 4.52 -13.98 4.73
C PRO A 80 4.14 -12.76 5.56
N LEU A 81 4.54 -11.53 5.12
CA LEU A 81 4.21 -10.29 5.81
C LEU A 81 2.94 -9.62 5.28
N SER A 82 2.29 -10.19 4.26
CA SER A 82 1.05 -9.64 3.71
C SER A 82 -0.08 -9.85 4.72
N GLU A 83 -0.55 -8.75 5.31
CA GLU A 83 -1.62 -8.78 6.31
C GLU A 83 -2.98 -9.10 5.68
N LYS A 84 -3.80 -9.86 6.40
CA LYS A 84 -5.14 -10.24 5.94
C LYS A 84 -6.09 -9.03 5.88
N SER A 85 -6.02 -8.15 6.89
CA SER A 85 -6.98 -7.03 7.04
C SER A 85 -6.98 -6.04 5.86
N PRO A 86 -5.85 -5.48 5.39
CA PRO A 86 -5.85 -4.61 4.21
C PRO A 86 -6.32 -5.32 2.95
N ARG A 87 -6.00 -6.62 2.79
CA ARG A 87 -6.46 -7.43 1.65
C ARG A 87 -7.96 -7.68 1.67
N GLU A 88 -8.55 -7.89 2.86
CA GLU A 88 -9.99 -8.00 3.01
C GLU A 88 -10.71 -6.69 2.70
N VAL A 89 -10.10 -5.53 3.03
CA VAL A 89 -10.62 -4.21 2.64
C VAL A 89 -10.66 -4.10 1.12
N LEU A 90 -9.57 -4.46 0.44
CA LEU A 90 -9.49 -4.44 -1.02
C LEU A 90 -10.51 -5.40 -1.66
N ASN A 91 -10.58 -6.64 -1.17
CA ASN A 91 -11.52 -7.65 -1.68
C ASN A 91 -12.99 -7.21 -1.51
N ARG A 92 -13.34 -6.62 -0.36
CA ARG A 92 -14.69 -6.09 -0.13
C ARG A 92 -15.03 -4.93 -1.08
N ALA A 93 -14.07 -4.04 -1.35
CA ALA A 93 -14.27 -2.94 -2.29
C ALA A 93 -14.49 -3.46 -3.72
N ILE A 94 -13.71 -4.46 -4.15
CA ILE A 94 -13.89 -5.14 -5.45
C ILE A 94 -15.28 -5.77 -5.53
N GLN A 95 -15.72 -6.51 -4.50
CA GLN A 95 -17.05 -7.13 -4.46
C GLN A 95 -18.19 -6.11 -4.50
N ARG A 96 -18.01 -4.98 -3.80
CA ARG A 96 -18.98 -3.88 -3.77
C ARG A 96 -18.88 -2.93 -4.96
N GLN A 97 -17.86 -3.10 -5.79
CA GLN A 97 -17.57 -2.26 -6.95
C GLN A 97 -17.45 -0.78 -6.57
N VAL A 98 -16.75 -0.49 -5.48
CA VAL A 98 -16.53 0.87 -4.96
C VAL A 98 -15.05 1.20 -4.94
N PRO A 99 -14.68 2.50 -5.04
CA PRO A 99 -13.29 2.95 -4.88
C PRO A 99 -12.73 2.59 -3.51
N VAL A 100 -11.41 2.36 -3.45
CA VAL A 100 -10.71 2.11 -2.20
C VAL A 100 -9.26 2.55 -2.28
N SER A 101 -8.76 3.05 -1.15
CA SER A 101 -7.33 3.28 -0.91
C SER A 101 -6.88 2.46 0.28
N THR A 102 -5.76 1.78 0.14
CA THR A 102 -5.18 0.99 1.22
C THR A 102 -3.68 0.85 1.06
N ARG A 103 -2.98 0.59 2.17
CA ARG A 103 -1.56 0.23 2.17
C ARG A 103 -1.40 -1.20 2.65
N LEU A 104 -0.53 -1.95 1.98
CA LEU A 104 -0.23 -3.33 2.33
C LEU A 104 1.19 -3.72 1.93
N VAL A 105 1.65 -4.88 2.40
CA VAL A 105 2.96 -5.43 2.00
C VAL A 105 2.76 -6.41 0.86
N ASN A 106 3.41 -6.13 -0.26
CA ASN A 106 3.58 -7.02 -1.39
C ASN A 106 5.01 -7.55 -1.47
N TYR A 107 5.23 -8.49 -2.36
CA TYR A 107 6.53 -9.11 -2.61
C TYR A 107 6.88 -9.03 -4.08
N THR A 108 8.14 -8.68 -4.36
CA THR A 108 8.70 -8.76 -5.71
C THR A 108 8.89 -10.22 -6.13
N LYS A 109 9.13 -10.46 -7.41
CA LYS A 109 9.49 -11.78 -7.95
C LYS A 109 10.71 -12.40 -7.25
N SER A 110 11.66 -11.58 -6.79
CA SER A 110 12.82 -12.03 -6.03
C SER A 110 12.54 -12.32 -4.55
N GLY A 111 11.28 -12.23 -4.11
CA GLY A 111 10.89 -12.43 -2.72
C GLY A 111 11.18 -11.25 -1.78
N LYS A 112 11.55 -10.09 -2.31
CA LYS A 112 11.78 -8.88 -1.51
C LYS A 112 10.44 -8.25 -1.13
N PRO A 113 10.13 -8.03 0.17
CA PRO A 113 8.92 -7.32 0.58
C PRO A 113 9.04 -5.82 0.30
N TYR A 114 7.92 -5.17 -0.04
CA TYR A 114 7.79 -3.73 -0.17
C TYR A 114 6.40 -3.27 0.27
N TRP A 115 6.33 -2.06 0.82
CA TRP A 115 5.06 -1.42 1.13
C TRP A 115 4.52 -0.76 -0.12
N VAL A 116 3.27 -1.05 -0.44
CA VAL A 116 2.56 -0.44 -1.56
C VAL A 116 1.32 0.28 -1.08
N GLU A 117 1.13 1.50 -1.55
CA GLU A 117 -0.12 2.24 -1.47
C GLU A 117 -0.89 1.99 -2.76
N ILE A 118 -2.12 1.49 -2.64
CA ILE A 118 -2.99 1.12 -3.75
C ILE A 118 -4.21 2.03 -3.73
N HIS A 119 -4.50 2.67 -4.86
CA HIS A 119 -5.75 3.35 -5.14
C HIS A 119 -6.45 2.57 -6.25
N LEU A 120 -7.56 1.92 -5.94
CA LEU A 120 -8.33 1.09 -6.88
C LEU A 120 -9.66 1.76 -7.16
N GLU A 121 -10.02 1.83 -8.45
CA GLU A 121 -11.29 2.37 -8.90
C GLU A 121 -11.98 1.43 -9.89
N PRO A 122 -13.32 1.26 -9.83
CA PRO A 122 -14.08 0.50 -10.79
C PRO A 122 -14.20 1.27 -12.11
N ILE A 123 -14.02 0.57 -13.23
CA ILE A 123 -14.25 1.08 -14.58
C ILE A 123 -15.64 0.62 -15.03
N ARG A 124 -16.46 1.58 -15.47
CA ARG A 124 -17.80 1.31 -15.97
C ARG A 124 -17.96 1.81 -17.41
N ASN A 125 -18.74 1.09 -18.20
CA ASN A 125 -19.12 1.56 -19.53
C ASN A 125 -20.18 2.67 -19.43
N ILE A 126 -20.59 3.19 -20.60
CA ILE A 126 -21.59 4.26 -20.71
C ILE A 126 -22.97 3.90 -20.10
N ASN A 127 -23.27 2.60 -20.02
CA ASN A 127 -24.51 2.08 -19.43
C ASN A 127 -24.36 1.82 -17.91
N GLY A 128 -23.26 2.21 -17.27
CA GLY A 128 -22.99 2.00 -15.88
C GLY A 128 -22.55 0.57 -15.49
N LEU A 129 -22.44 -0.34 -16.46
CA LEU A 129 -22.03 -1.72 -16.22
C LEU A 129 -20.53 -1.79 -15.93
N LEU A 130 -20.14 -2.53 -14.87
CA LEU A 130 -18.74 -2.78 -14.53
C LEU A 130 -18.04 -3.52 -15.68
N THR A 131 -16.95 -2.97 -16.17
CA THR A 131 -16.08 -3.59 -17.19
C THR A 131 -14.74 -4.03 -16.60
N GLY A 132 -14.32 -3.42 -15.50
CA GLY A 132 -13.06 -3.77 -14.87
C GLY A 132 -12.71 -2.82 -13.72
N PHE A 133 -11.42 -2.84 -13.36
CA PHE A 133 -10.84 -1.99 -12.33
C PHE A 133 -9.52 -1.40 -12.84
N ILE A 134 -9.22 -0.18 -12.44
CA ILE A 134 -7.90 0.41 -12.56
C ILE A 134 -7.32 0.59 -11.16
N SER A 135 -6.07 0.21 -10.98
CA SER A 135 -5.31 0.60 -9.78
C SER A 135 -4.10 1.45 -10.14
N VAL A 136 -3.87 2.45 -9.29
CA VAL A 136 -2.65 3.24 -9.26
C VAL A 136 -1.91 2.83 -8.00
N GLU A 137 -0.67 2.40 -8.17
CA GLU A 137 0.13 1.85 -7.07
C GLU A 137 1.45 2.60 -6.93
N ARG A 138 1.87 2.82 -5.69
CA ARG A 138 3.13 3.49 -5.36
C ARG A 138 3.89 2.70 -4.31
N ASP A 139 5.18 2.46 -4.52
CA ASP A 139 6.08 1.95 -3.49
C ASP A 139 6.30 3.04 -2.42
N VAL A 140 5.80 2.79 -1.23
CA VAL A 140 5.91 3.67 -0.06
C VAL A 140 6.83 3.12 1.01
N THR A 141 7.69 2.16 0.65
CA THR A 141 8.61 1.49 1.59
C THR A 141 9.51 2.48 2.31
N LYS A 142 10.04 3.47 1.59
CA LYS A 142 10.91 4.51 2.18
C LYS A 142 10.13 5.40 3.14
N ASP A 143 8.91 5.74 2.80
CA ASP A 143 8.05 6.59 3.62
C ASP A 143 7.65 5.87 4.91
N GLU A 144 7.24 4.61 4.83
CA GLU A 144 6.90 3.77 5.98
C GLU A 144 8.10 3.55 6.93
N LEU A 145 9.32 3.37 6.38
CA LEU A 145 10.53 3.24 7.20
C LEU A 145 10.86 4.54 7.92
N ARG A 146 10.74 5.68 7.23
CA ARG A 146 10.97 7.01 7.82
C ARG A 146 9.96 7.34 8.91
N GLU A 147 8.67 7.08 8.67
CA GLU A 147 7.62 7.26 9.69
C GLU A 147 7.90 6.43 10.94
N HIS A 148 8.41 5.21 10.77
CA HIS A 148 8.77 4.35 11.89
C HIS A 148 9.96 4.89 12.67
N GLU A 149 11.02 5.36 12.00
CA GLU A 149 12.19 5.95 12.66
C GLU A 149 11.82 7.20 13.46
N ILE A 150 10.99 8.07 12.92
CA ILE A 150 10.49 9.26 13.64
C ILE A 150 9.67 8.84 14.85
N GLY A 151 8.83 7.83 14.75
CA GLY A 151 8.04 7.30 15.85
C GLY A 151 8.89 6.73 16.98
N GLU A 152 9.95 5.97 16.66
CA GLU A 152 10.88 5.42 17.65
C GLU A 152 11.66 6.54 18.36
N LEU A 153 12.15 7.55 17.64
CA LEU A 153 12.83 8.71 18.22
C LEU A 153 11.91 9.50 19.15
N SER A 154 10.69 9.77 18.73
CA SER A 154 9.70 10.48 19.55
C SER A 154 9.40 9.73 20.84
N ALA A 155 9.19 8.42 20.77
CA ALA A 155 8.95 7.58 21.94
C ALA A 155 10.16 7.60 22.91
N ALA A 156 11.39 7.52 22.41
CA ALA A 156 12.61 7.60 23.21
C ALA A 156 12.76 8.96 23.90
N MET A 157 12.47 10.06 23.19
CA MET A 157 12.45 11.41 23.77
C MET A 157 11.42 11.52 24.88
N TYR A 158 10.20 11.02 24.69
CA TYR A 158 9.14 11.03 25.70
C TYR A 158 9.57 10.27 26.96
N GLN A 159 10.15 9.09 26.81
CA GLN A 159 10.65 8.31 27.95
C GLN A 159 11.74 9.06 28.72
N THR A 160 12.67 9.71 28.02
CA THR A 160 13.74 10.52 28.64
C THR A 160 13.18 11.71 29.42
N LEU A 161 12.17 12.39 28.86
CA LEU A 161 11.51 13.52 29.53
C LEU A 161 10.75 13.08 30.77
N ILE A 162 10.00 11.98 30.72
CA ILE A 162 9.27 11.43 31.87
C ILE A 162 10.28 11.08 33.02
N GLN A 163 11.42 10.44 32.68
CA GLN A 163 12.43 10.11 33.66
C GLN A 163 13.08 11.34 34.33
N LYS A 164 13.22 12.45 33.60
CA LYS A 164 13.77 13.71 34.12
C LYS A 164 12.78 14.51 34.98
N VAL A 165 11.47 14.39 34.65
CA VAL A 165 10.39 15.15 35.32
C VAL A 165 9.80 14.38 36.52
N ALA A 166 9.93 13.05 36.54
CA ALA A 166 9.46 12.24 37.67
C ALA A 166 10.19 12.66 38.96
N PRO A 167 9.47 13.10 40.00
CA PRO A 167 10.09 13.48 41.27
C PRO A 167 10.83 12.28 41.87
N LYS A 168 12.06 12.46 42.29
CA LYS A 168 12.93 11.47 42.96
C LYS A 168 12.42 10.99 44.33
N SER A 169 11.15 11.25 44.67
CA SER A 169 10.53 10.90 45.94
C SER A 169 9.16 10.24 45.72
N ALA A 170 9.17 8.95 45.54
CA ALA A 170 8.07 8.10 45.95
C ALA A 170 8.61 6.81 46.53
N GLY A 171 9.02 6.92 47.81
CA GLY A 171 9.19 5.74 48.63
C GLY A 171 7.90 4.96 48.67
N ASN A 172 8.03 3.65 48.49
CA ASN A 172 7.11 2.57 48.82
C ASN A 172 5.64 2.90 49.07
N ILE A 173 4.84 2.99 48.03
CA ILE A 173 3.40 2.75 48.11
C ILE A 173 3.15 1.32 47.64
N ARG A 174 2.96 0.41 48.62
CA ARG A 174 2.37 -0.92 48.34
C ARG A 174 0.93 -0.72 47.86
N LEU A 175 0.72 -0.81 46.58
CA LEU A 175 -0.64 -0.94 46.01
C LEU A 175 -1.09 -2.37 46.14
N ASN A 176 -2.03 -2.60 47.05
CA ASN A 176 -2.81 -3.81 47.15
C ASN A 176 -3.55 -4.08 45.82
N SER A 177 -3.24 -5.16 45.18
CA SER A 177 -3.89 -5.62 43.97
C SER A 177 -5.28 -6.19 44.30
N SER A 178 -6.34 -5.42 44.11
CA SER A 178 -7.69 -5.98 43.96
C SER A 178 -7.98 -6.22 42.46
N LYS A 179 -8.26 -7.47 42.18
CA LYS A 179 -8.59 -8.02 40.88
C LYS A 179 -9.78 -7.28 40.24
N ASN A 180 -9.59 -6.67 39.07
CA ASN A 180 -10.71 -6.41 38.20
C ASN A 180 -10.33 -6.74 36.74
N LYS A 181 -10.87 -7.86 36.26
CA LYS A 181 -10.77 -8.32 34.88
C LYS A 181 -11.69 -7.47 34.02
N ARG A 182 -11.14 -6.58 33.18
CA ARG A 182 -11.78 -6.12 31.95
C ARG A 182 -10.71 -5.94 30.90
N GLN A 183 -10.81 -6.69 29.81
CA GLN A 183 -9.93 -6.65 28.65
C GLN A 183 -10.21 -5.41 27.79
N PRO A 184 -9.20 -4.75 27.24
CA PRO A 184 -9.35 -3.91 26.08
C PRO A 184 -8.76 -4.58 24.83
N SER A 185 -9.59 -4.74 23.83
CA SER A 185 -9.30 -5.39 22.54
C SER A 185 -8.40 -4.60 21.57
N ALA A 186 -7.86 -3.45 21.99
CA ALA A 186 -7.09 -2.57 21.11
C ALA A 186 -5.58 -2.90 20.96
N LYS A 187 -5.01 -3.74 21.86
CA LYS A 187 -3.56 -4.01 21.86
C LYS A 187 -3.07 -4.99 20.79
N SER A 188 -3.96 -5.78 20.17
CA SER A 188 -3.54 -6.81 19.20
C SER A 188 -3.11 -6.26 17.85
N ASN A 189 -3.66 -5.12 17.39
CA ASN A 189 -3.39 -4.59 16.07
C ASN A 189 -2.06 -3.82 15.97
N ILE A 190 -1.67 -3.13 17.06
CA ILE A 190 -0.39 -2.38 17.09
C ILE A 190 0.80 -3.33 17.17
N ALA A 191 0.70 -4.42 17.94
CA ALA A 191 1.78 -5.40 18.07
C ALA A 191 2.03 -6.19 16.77
N LYS A 192 0.99 -6.49 15.98
CA LYS A 192 1.11 -7.15 14.66
C LYS A 192 1.76 -6.22 13.63
N ARG A 193 1.36 -4.95 13.60
CA ARG A 193 1.95 -3.94 12.71
C ARG A 193 3.43 -3.72 12.99
N ASN A 194 3.85 -3.76 14.28
CA ASN A 194 5.24 -3.61 14.68
C ASN A 194 6.10 -4.85 14.37
N ARG A 195 5.54 -6.08 14.38
CA ARG A 195 6.30 -7.28 13.97
C ARG A 195 6.68 -7.24 12.49
N GLY A 196 5.79 -6.84 11.61
CA GLY A 196 6.08 -6.66 10.18
C GLY A 196 7.20 -5.64 9.96
N LYS A 197 7.14 -4.52 10.65
CA LYS A 197 8.14 -3.43 10.55
C LYS A 197 9.53 -3.85 11.06
N LYS A 198 9.62 -4.61 12.18
CA LYS A 198 10.91 -5.14 12.68
C LYS A 198 11.56 -6.13 11.71
N LEU A 199 10.78 -7.01 11.09
CA LEU A 199 11.30 -7.96 10.08
C LEU A 199 11.80 -7.21 8.83
N PHE A 200 11.09 -6.17 8.42
CA PHE A 200 11.48 -5.34 7.28
C PHE A 200 12.85 -4.66 7.49
N ARG A 201 13.09 -4.17 8.70
CA ARG A 201 14.38 -3.56 9.07
C ARG A 201 15.54 -4.58 9.02
N LYS A 202 15.33 -5.82 9.50
CA LYS A 202 16.34 -6.91 9.44
C LYS A 202 16.70 -7.26 7.99
N VAL A 203 15.72 -7.28 7.08
CA VAL A 203 15.97 -7.58 5.65
C VAL A 203 16.72 -6.46 4.94
N SER A 204 16.51 -5.20 5.35
CA SER A 204 17.22 -4.05 4.77
C SER A 204 18.66 -3.91 5.27
N VAL A 205 18.96 -4.29 6.51
CA VAL A 205 20.31 -4.19 7.11
C VAL A 205 21.25 -5.28 6.59
N ASN A 206 20.74 -6.46 6.22
CA ASN A 206 21.57 -7.54 5.69
C ASN A 206 22.06 -7.34 4.24
N LYS A 207 21.82 -6.17 3.62
CA LYS A 207 22.36 -5.83 2.29
C LYS A 207 23.56 -4.89 2.32
N LYS A 208 24.23 -4.74 3.47
CA LYS A 208 25.56 -4.13 3.51
C LYS A 208 26.59 -5.24 3.71
N THR A 209 27.16 -5.72 2.62
CA THR A 209 28.52 -6.25 2.41
C THR A 209 28.59 -7.04 1.11
N PRO A 210 29.75 -7.34 0.59
CA PRO A 210 31.08 -6.87 0.86
C PRO A 210 31.82 -6.40 -0.39
N ASN A 211 32.76 -5.72 -0.13
CA ASN A 211 34.14 -5.71 -0.53
C ASN A 211 34.76 -6.88 -1.24
N THR A 212 35.62 -6.40 -2.05
CA THR A 212 36.75 -6.91 -2.81
C THR A 212 36.44 -7.40 -4.16
#